data_4de226b1ed0f139db63c0658e9ee7bee
#
_entry.id   4de226b1ed0f139db63c0658e9ee7bee
#
_cell.length_a   1.000
_cell.length_b   1.000
_cell.length_c   1.000
_cell.angle_alpha   90.00
_cell.angle_beta   90.00
_cell.angle_gamma   90.00
#
_symmetry.space_group_name_H-M   'P 1'
#
loop_
_entity.id
_entity.type
_entity.pdbx_description
1 polymer ?
#
loop_
_entity_poly.entity_id
_entity_poly.type
_entity_poly.pdbx_seq_one_letter_code
_entity_poly.pdbx_strand_id
1 'polypeptide(L)'
;RLSNGEDKPYELNISWWSAMEDAGRDSNRFQYERFLLTQLLVMSLKGVPAFYLPALLASENDIKSFSMTGQRRDLNREKFKSEKLSALFRNPESNANKNLRYLRNAMDVRANLPQFHPQSEMECLSKNRGDIVVIKRGIGSKAVFTIHNMTENKINYRFSDLVLTKLISNDLNMQDYLTSKKYNCNNIELNPFQVIWLGFLIDD
;
A
#
# COMPACT_ATOMS: atom_id res chain seq x y z
N ARG A 1 -28.64 7.12 14.23
CA ARG A 1 -29.25 6.73 15.52
C ARG A 1 -29.78 5.32 15.43
N LEU A 2 -29.56 4.51 16.45
CA LEU A 2 -30.23 3.24 16.62
C LEU A 2 -31.70 3.47 17.05
N SER A 3 -32.53 2.44 16.90
CA SER A 3 -33.95 2.48 17.31
C SER A 3 -34.13 2.78 18.82
N ASN A 4 -33.13 2.52 19.64
CA ASN A 4 -33.07 2.81 21.05
C ASN A 4 -32.61 4.27 21.40
N GLY A 5 -32.35 5.11 20.37
CA GLY A 5 -31.91 6.50 20.54
C GLY A 5 -30.41 6.68 20.71
N GLU A 6 -29.61 5.62 20.79
CA GLU A 6 -28.15 5.68 20.88
C GLU A 6 -27.51 6.09 19.55
N ASP A 7 -26.44 6.89 19.62
CA ASP A 7 -25.64 7.21 18.45
C ASP A 7 -24.62 6.11 18.19
N LYS A 8 -24.67 5.51 16.98
CA LYS A 8 -23.69 4.53 16.54
C LYS A 8 -22.82 5.15 15.44
N PRO A 9 -21.49 5.01 15.51
CA PRO A 9 -20.62 5.39 14.39
C PRO A 9 -21.07 4.72 13.10
N TYR A 10 -21.22 5.51 12.04
CA TYR A 10 -21.69 5.01 10.75
C TYR A 10 -20.59 4.98 9.68
N GLU A 11 -19.90 6.11 9.51
CA GLU A 11 -18.79 6.23 8.56
C GLU A 11 -17.76 7.25 9.06
N LEU A 12 -16.50 7.09 8.61
CA LEU A 12 -15.46 8.10 8.79
C LEU A 12 -15.49 9.03 7.57
N ASN A 13 -15.73 10.33 7.79
CA ASN A 13 -15.65 11.34 6.73
C ASN A 13 -14.26 11.98 6.78
N ILE A 14 -13.32 11.31 6.17
CA ILE A 14 -11.92 11.74 6.06
C ILE A 14 -11.36 11.25 4.73
N SER A 15 -10.51 12.02 4.06
CA SER A 15 -9.77 11.52 2.91
C SER A 15 -8.74 10.49 3.35
N TRP A 16 -8.42 9.52 2.49
CA TRP A 16 -7.44 8.50 2.84
C TRP A 16 -6.05 9.11 3.12
N TRP A 17 -5.69 10.15 2.36
CA TRP A 17 -4.46 10.89 2.59
C TRP A 17 -4.43 11.53 3.99
N SER A 18 -5.46 12.29 4.36
CA SER A 18 -5.53 12.92 5.69
C SER A 18 -5.63 11.92 6.82
N ALA A 19 -6.20 10.73 6.58
CA ALA A 19 -6.22 9.66 7.58
C ALA A 19 -4.83 9.09 7.89
N MET A 20 -3.82 9.37 7.04
CA MET A 20 -2.44 8.95 7.27
C MET A 20 -1.59 10.01 7.98
N GLU A 21 -2.18 11.14 8.35
CA GLU A 21 -1.54 12.11 9.23
C GLU A 21 -1.29 11.52 10.62
N ASP A 22 -0.20 11.93 11.26
CA ASP A 22 0.13 11.51 12.62
C ASP A 22 -0.43 12.53 13.61
N ALA A 23 -1.69 12.38 13.98
CA ALA A 23 -2.36 13.27 14.90
C ALA A 23 -1.67 13.21 16.29
N GLY A 24 -0.94 14.27 16.63
CA GLY A 24 -0.25 14.41 17.92
C GLY A 24 1.27 14.37 17.86
N ARG A 25 1.86 14.22 16.69
CA ARG A 25 3.30 14.38 16.47
C ARG A 25 3.57 15.59 15.59
N ASP A 26 4.62 16.36 15.89
CA ASP A 26 4.95 17.63 15.22
C ASP A 26 5.38 17.50 13.75
N SER A 27 5.37 16.33 13.20
CA SER A 27 5.74 16.15 11.80
C SER A 27 4.88 15.07 11.15
N ASN A 28 4.33 15.36 9.97
CA ASN A 28 3.79 14.38 9.04
C ASN A 28 4.90 13.51 8.40
N ARG A 29 5.96 13.27 9.17
CA ARG A 29 7.03 12.38 8.78
C ARG A 29 6.42 11.03 8.42
N PHE A 30 6.75 10.52 7.25
CA PHE A 30 6.24 9.27 6.73
C PHE A 30 4.75 9.26 6.36
N GLN A 31 4.07 10.40 6.22
CA GLN A 31 2.66 10.40 5.76
C GLN A 31 2.53 9.77 4.37
N TYR A 32 3.43 10.12 3.45
CA TYR A 32 3.42 9.57 2.10
C TYR A 32 3.72 8.05 2.11
N GLU A 33 4.70 7.61 2.86
CA GLU A 33 5.08 6.20 2.98
C GLU A 33 3.95 5.37 3.60
N ARG A 34 3.31 5.85 4.67
CA ARG A 34 2.12 5.21 5.26
C ARG A 34 0.98 5.13 4.26
N PHE A 35 0.72 6.23 3.55
CA PHE A 35 -0.33 6.27 2.54
C PHE A 35 -0.05 5.24 1.43
N LEU A 36 1.16 5.24 0.87
CA LEU A 36 1.57 4.32 -0.18
C LEU A 36 1.52 2.86 0.28
N LEU A 37 1.99 2.56 1.50
CA LEU A 37 1.92 1.23 2.09
C LEU A 37 0.48 0.71 2.08
N THR A 38 -0.50 1.51 2.49
CA THR A 38 -1.90 1.07 2.53
C THR A 38 -2.47 0.81 1.14
N GLN A 39 -2.08 1.59 0.12
CA GLN A 39 -2.48 1.37 -1.27
C GLN A 39 -1.89 0.05 -1.80
N LEU A 40 -0.60 -0.20 -1.55
CA LEU A 40 0.08 -1.43 -1.97
C LEU A 40 -0.42 -2.66 -1.21
N LEU A 41 -0.83 -2.49 0.06
CA LEU A 41 -1.45 -3.57 0.82
C LEU A 41 -2.77 -4.02 0.16
N VAL A 42 -3.62 -3.07 -0.24
CA VAL A 42 -4.85 -3.38 -0.99
C VAL A 42 -4.52 -4.13 -2.29
N MET A 43 -3.48 -3.71 -3.01
CA MET A 43 -3.05 -4.37 -4.24
C MET A 43 -2.46 -5.77 -4.01
N SER A 44 -2.03 -6.09 -2.81
CA SER A 44 -1.47 -7.40 -2.44
C SER A 44 -2.56 -8.43 -2.15
N LEU A 45 -3.78 -7.99 -1.85
CA LEU A 45 -4.89 -8.86 -1.48
C LEU A 45 -5.46 -9.62 -2.67
N LYS A 46 -6.17 -10.72 -2.37
CA LYS A 46 -6.95 -11.49 -3.34
C LYS A 46 -8.14 -10.66 -3.83
N GLY A 47 -8.44 -10.76 -5.11
CA GLY A 47 -9.53 -10.03 -5.75
C GLY A 47 -9.04 -8.92 -6.69
N VAL A 48 -9.96 -8.02 -7.05
CA VAL A 48 -9.70 -6.88 -7.94
C VAL A 48 -9.60 -5.62 -7.09
N PRO A 49 -8.44 -4.95 -7.05
CA PRO A 49 -8.30 -3.70 -6.30
C PRO A 49 -9.10 -2.59 -6.99
N ALA A 50 -9.80 -1.79 -6.19
CA ALA A 50 -10.52 -0.61 -6.64
C ALA A 50 -9.90 0.63 -5.98
N PHE A 51 -9.73 1.68 -6.76
CA PHE A 51 -9.18 2.94 -6.29
C PHE A 51 -10.18 4.07 -6.49
N TYR A 52 -10.38 4.86 -5.44
CA TYR A 52 -11.15 6.08 -5.50
C TYR A 52 -10.27 7.22 -6.03
N LEU A 53 -10.79 8.07 -6.93
CA LEU A 53 -10.00 9.13 -7.56
C LEU A 53 -9.27 10.04 -6.56
N PRO A 54 -9.88 10.55 -5.48
CA PRO A 54 -9.17 11.31 -4.46
C PRO A 54 -8.00 10.56 -3.82
N ALA A 55 -8.11 9.22 -3.65
CA ALA A 55 -7.00 8.43 -3.15
C ALA A 55 -5.86 8.32 -4.18
N LEU A 56 -6.16 8.12 -5.47
CA LEU A 56 -5.13 8.15 -6.52
C LEU A 56 -4.35 9.46 -6.55
N LEU A 57 -5.02 10.56 -6.23
CA LEU A 57 -4.47 11.91 -6.26
C LEU A 57 -3.87 12.36 -4.92
N ALA A 58 -3.84 11.48 -3.91
CA ALA A 58 -3.40 11.82 -2.55
C ALA A 58 -4.06 13.10 -2.03
N SER A 59 -5.39 13.22 -2.23
CA SER A 59 -6.13 14.43 -1.89
C SER A 59 -6.32 14.58 -0.40
N GLU A 60 -6.10 15.78 0.09
CA GLU A 60 -6.43 16.19 1.45
C GLU A 60 -7.94 16.28 1.69
N ASN A 61 -8.35 16.50 2.93
CA ASN A 61 -9.71 16.85 3.26
C ASN A 61 -10.12 18.18 2.60
N ASP A 62 -11.25 18.20 1.91
CA ASP A 62 -11.82 19.44 1.33
C ASP A 62 -12.61 20.23 2.38
N ILE A 63 -11.87 20.86 3.29
CA ILE A 63 -12.42 21.70 4.36
C ILE A 63 -13.27 22.84 3.78
N LYS A 64 -12.86 23.39 2.63
CA LYS A 64 -13.57 24.50 1.99
C LYS A 64 -14.96 24.08 1.53
N SER A 65 -15.08 22.98 0.81
CA SER A 65 -16.39 22.47 0.37
C SER A 65 -17.28 22.11 1.57
N PHE A 66 -16.71 21.47 2.57
CA PHE A 66 -17.45 21.17 3.81
C PHE A 66 -17.96 22.43 4.50
N SER A 67 -17.13 23.46 4.64
CA SER A 67 -17.52 24.74 5.26
C SER A 67 -18.63 25.47 4.50
N MET A 68 -18.67 25.31 3.15
CA MET A 68 -19.70 25.93 2.31
C MET A 68 -21.03 25.18 2.33
N THR A 69 -21.00 23.85 2.40
CA THR A 69 -22.22 23.01 2.22
C THR A 69 -22.76 22.47 3.54
N GLY A 70 -21.92 22.35 4.58
CA GLY A 70 -22.21 21.63 5.81
C GLY A 70 -22.36 20.11 5.62
N GLN A 71 -22.16 19.60 4.43
CA GLN A 71 -22.30 18.17 4.14
C GLN A 71 -21.00 17.44 4.47
N ARG A 72 -21.06 16.54 5.45
CA ARG A 72 -19.89 15.79 5.94
C ARG A 72 -19.14 15.04 4.85
N ARG A 73 -19.87 14.51 3.84
CA ARG A 73 -19.27 13.75 2.73
C ARG A 73 -18.47 14.62 1.77
N ASP A 74 -18.69 15.91 1.71
CA ASP A 74 -17.89 16.80 0.86
C ASP A 74 -16.44 16.88 1.34
N LEU A 75 -16.20 16.59 2.64
CA LEU A 75 -14.86 16.58 3.22
C LEU A 75 -13.90 15.61 2.49
N ASN A 76 -14.37 14.43 2.09
CA ASN A 76 -13.55 13.38 1.47
C ASN A 76 -13.92 13.10 0.00
N ARG A 77 -14.68 14.02 -0.63
CA ARG A 77 -15.15 13.90 -2.01
C ARG A 77 -14.83 15.15 -2.82
N GLU A 78 -13.58 15.56 -2.80
CA GLU A 78 -13.13 16.72 -3.56
C GLU A 78 -13.59 16.62 -5.03
N LYS A 79 -14.15 17.71 -5.55
CA LYS A 79 -14.53 17.88 -6.95
C LYS A 79 -13.43 18.58 -7.70
N PHE A 80 -12.75 17.85 -8.57
CA PHE A 80 -11.62 18.38 -9.33
C PHE A 80 -12.08 19.13 -10.57
N LYS A 81 -11.60 20.36 -10.71
CA LYS A 81 -11.66 21.10 -11.98
C LYS A 81 -10.50 20.66 -12.88
N SER A 82 -10.70 20.68 -14.19
CA SER A 82 -9.69 20.27 -15.19
C SER A 82 -8.39 21.05 -15.08
N GLU A 83 -8.47 22.36 -14.78
CA GLU A 83 -7.32 23.22 -14.61
C GLU A 83 -6.48 22.78 -13.39
N LYS A 84 -7.13 22.44 -12.25
CA LYS A 84 -6.46 21.94 -11.06
C LYS A 84 -5.77 20.61 -11.35
N LEU A 85 -6.45 19.66 -12.00
CA LEU A 85 -5.85 18.38 -12.39
C LEU A 85 -4.64 18.57 -13.29
N SER A 86 -4.75 19.44 -14.29
CA SER A 86 -3.65 19.77 -15.21
C SER A 86 -2.44 20.35 -14.46
N ALA A 87 -2.67 21.22 -13.49
CA ALA A 87 -1.60 21.79 -12.66
C ALA A 87 -0.91 20.73 -11.79
N LEU A 88 -1.69 19.83 -11.14
CA LEU A 88 -1.17 18.73 -10.35
C LEU A 88 -0.29 17.79 -11.18
N PHE A 89 -0.72 17.46 -12.40
CA PHE A 89 0.02 16.55 -13.27
C PHE A 89 1.25 17.18 -13.95
N ARG A 90 1.26 18.49 -14.13
CA ARG A 90 2.45 19.22 -14.64
C ARG A 90 3.55 19.37 -13.58
N ASN A 91 3.20 19.30 -12.30
CA ASN A 91 4.17 19.41 -11.22
C ASN A 91 4.64 18.00 -10.79
N PRO A 92 5.87 17.57 -11.16
CA PRO A 92 6.39 16.24 -10.81
C PRO A 92 6.58 16.07 -9.29
N GLU A 93 6.69 17.17 -8.55
CA GLU A 93 6.90 17.17 -7.11
C GLU A 93 5.57 17.11 -6.32
N SER A 94 4.42 17.25 -6.98
CA SER A 94 3.14 17.10 -6.31
C SER A 94 2.92 15.66 -5.82
N ASN A 95 2.31 15.51 -4.64
CA ASN A 95 1.94 14.20 -4.12
C ASN A 95 1.04 13.43 -5.08
N ALA A 96 0.14 14.13 -5.79
CA ALA A 96 -0.72 13.54 -6.81
C ALA A 96 0.07 12.90 -7.95
N ASN A 97 1.07 13.62 -8.49
CA ASN A 97 1.89 13.10 -9.59
C ASN A 97 2.77 11.95 -9.12
N LYS A 98 3.47 12.11 -8.00
CA LYS A 98 4.32 11.06 -7.41
C LYS A 98 3.53 9.79 -7.14
N ASN A 99 2.37 9.93 -6.50
CA ASN A 99 1.52 8.80 -6.16
C ASN A 99 0.97 8.10 -7.40
N LEU A 100 0.44 8.85 -8.36
CA LEU A 100 -0.13 8.27 -9.59
C LEU A 100 0.93 7.51 -10.39
N ARG A 101 2.14 8.07 -10.54
CA ARG A 101 3.25 7.39 -11.22
C ARG A 101 3.63 6.09 -10.53
N TYR A 102 3.75 6.10 -9.20
CA TYR A 102 4.10 4.92 -8.44
C TYR A 102 3.02 3.84 -8.54
N LEU A 103 1.76 4.21 -8.31
CA LEU A 103 0.65 3.26 -8.37
C LEU A 103 0.44 2.71 -9.78
N ARG A 104 0.64 3.53 -10.82
CA ARG A 104 0.59 3.05 -12.21
C ARG A 104 1.63 1.96 -12.44
N ASN A 105 2.89 2.19 -12.05
CA ASN A 105 3.93 1.16 -12.13
C ASN A 105 3.52 -0.11 -11.37
N ALA A 106 3.02 0.02 -10.15
CA ALA A 106 2.57 -1.13 -9.35
C ALA A 106 1.38 -1.87 -9.99
N MET A 107 0.44 -1.13 -10.61
CA MET A 107 -0.68 -1.72 -11.36
C MET A 107 -0.17 -2.48 -12.59
N ASP A 108 0.77 -1.91 -13.34
CA ASP A 108 1.38 -2.55 -14.51
C ASP A 108 2.12 -3.83 -14.11
N VAL A 109 2.92 -3.78 -13.04
CA VAL A 109 3.59 -4.97 -12.48
C VAL A 109 2.54 -6.02 -12.07
N ARG A 110 1.51 -5.61 -11.32
CA ARG A 110 0.46 -6.52 -10.86
C ARG A 110 -0.28 -7.18 -12.02
N ALA A 111 -0.58 -6.43 -13.08
CA ALA A 111 -1.30 -6.94 -14.26
C ALA A 111 -0.49 -7.98 -15.03
N ASN A 112 0.85 -7.87 -15.02
CA ASN A 112 1.75 -8.77 -15.72
C ASN A 112 2.18 -9.99 -14.88
N LEU A 113 1.79 -10.06 -13.60
CA LEU A 113 2.11 -11.18 -12.71
C LEU A 113 0.88 -12.08 -12.51
N PRO A 114 0.84 -13.30 -13.09
CA PRO A 114 -0.28 -14.24 -12.94
C PRO A 114 -0.62 -14.56 -11.49
N GLN A 115 0.35 -14.44 -10.58
CA GLN A 115 0.18 -14.66 -9.14
C GLN A 115 -0.83 -13.69 -8.51
N PHE A 116 -1.05 -12.53 -9.13
CA PHE A 116 -2.04 -11.56 -8.68
C PHE A 116 -3.41 -11.71 -9.35
N HIS A 117 -3.61 -12.75 -10.17
CA HIS A 117 -4.95 -13.04 -10.69
C HIS A 117 -5.95 -13.13 -9.53
N PRO A 118 -7.19 -12.59 -9.68
CA PRO A 118 -8.16 -12.50 -8.59
C PRO A 118 -8.45 -13.83 -7.88
N GLN A 119 -8.32 -14.95 -8.57
CA GLN A 119 -8.57 -16.28 -8.02
C GLN A 119 -7.31 -17.01 -7.57
N SER A 120 -6.10 -16.44 -7.81
CA SER A 120 -4.85 -17.07 -7.38
C SER A 120 -4.79 -17.25 -5.87
N GLU A 121 -4.07 -18.27 -5.43
CA GLU A 121 -3.83 -18.55 -4.01
C GLU A 121 -3.24 -17.34 -3.29
N MET A 122 -3.71 -17.15 -2.06
CA MET A 122 -3.22 -16.12 -1.14
C MET A 122 -3.08 -16.70 0.25
N GLU A 123 -1.95 -16.46 0.88
CA GLU A 123 -1.67 -16.87 2.24
C GLU A 123 -1.01 -15.72 3.01
N CYS A 124 -1.49 -15.41 4.21
CA CYS A 124 -0.82 -14.48 5.12
C CYS A 124 0.17 -15.27 5.98
N LEU A 125 1.46 -14.94 5.83
CA LEU A 125 2.56 -15.67 6.48
C LEU A 125 3.03 -15.03 7.78
N SER A 126 2.69 -13.77 8.03
CA SER A 126 3.12 -12.99 9.20
C SER A 126 2.21 -13.15 10.42
N LYS A 127 1.61 -14.32 10.60
CA LYS A 127 0.73 -14.60 11.75
C LYS A 127 1.43 -14.23 13.07
N ASN A 128 0.74 -13.47 13.92
CA ASN A 128 1.21 -13.05 15.26
C ASN A 128 2.35 -12.00 15.27
N ARG A 129 2.62 -11.32 14.15
CA ARG A 129 3.55 -10.19 14.10
C ARG A 129 2.78 -8.90 13.82
N GLY A 130 3.01 -7.87 14.63
CA GLY A 130 2.40 -6.55 14.44
C GLY A 130 3.28 -5.56 13.67
N ASP A 131 4.56 -5.88 13.47
CA ASP A 131 5.56 -5.03 12.85
C ASP A 131 5.69 -5.23 11.33
N ILE A 132 5.28 -6.38 10.82
CA ILE A 132 5.41 -6.76 9.42
C ILE A 132 4.20 -7.54 8.93
N VAL A 133 3.78 -7.27 7.69
CA VAL A 133 2.78 -8.09 6.99
C VAL A 133 3.44 -8.74 5.79
N VAL A 134 3.34 -10.07 5.69
CA VAL A 134 3.85 -10.85 4.57
C VAL A 134 2.72 -11.63 3.94
N ILE A 135 2.44 -11.37 2.67
CA ILE A 135 1.42 -12.04 1.89
C ILE A 135 2.09 -12.78 0.74
N LYS A 136 1.86 -14.09 0.69
CA LYS A 136 2.25 -14.92 -0.44
C LYS A 136 1.12 -14.96 -1.45
N ARG A 137 1.43 -14.74 -2.73
CA ARG A 137 0.52 -14.88 -3.86
C ARG A 137 1.02 -15.97 -4.80
N GLY A 138 0.12 -16.86 -5.22
CA GLY A 138 0.46 -18.01 -6.05
C GLY A 138 1.10 -19.15 -5.26
N ILE A 139 1.62 -20.15 -5.99
CA ILE A 139 2.13 -21.41 -5.43
C ILE A 139 3.55 -21.72 -5.93
N GLY A 140 4.25 -22.55 -5.16
CA GLY A 140 5.57 -23.10 -5.51
C GLY A 140 6.66 -22.03 -5.68
N SER A 141 7.63 -22.30 -6.53
CA SER A 141 8.78 -21.44 -6.83
C SER A 141 8.42 -20.17 -7.59
N LYS A 142 7.24 -20.11 -8.22
CA LYS A 142 6.73 -18.93 -8.91
C LYS A 142 5.95 -17.98 -8.01
N ALA A 143 5.83 -18.29 -6.71
CA ALA A 143 5.11 -17.41 -5.77
C ALA A 143 5.76 -16.03 -5.66
N VAL A 144 4.93 -15.01 -5.47
CA VAL A 144 5.34 -13.66 -5.15
C VAL A 144 5.03 -13.37 -3.69
N PHE A 145 5.99 -12.76 -2.99
CA PHE A 145 5.86 -12.39 -1.59
C PHE A 145 5.80 -10.87 -1.50
N THR A 146 4.69 -10.35 -1.04
CA THR A 146 4.57 -8.92 -0.75
C THR A 146 4.86 -8.71 0.72
N ILE A 147 5.87 -7.91 1.02
CA ILE A 147 6.38 -7.68 2.38
C ILE A 147 6.20 -6.21 2.72
N HIS A 148 5.53 -5.94 3.83
CA HIS A 148 5.15 -4.60 4.28
C HIS A 148 5.71 -4.35 5.66
N ASN A 149 6.60 -3.37 5.80
CA ASN A 149 7.03 -2.88 7.10
C ASN A 149 5.95 -1.95 7.67
N MET A 150 5.26 -2.39 8.72
CA MET A 150 4.14 -1.65 9.33
C MET A 150 4.61 -0.60 10.36
N THR A 151 5.92 -0.34 10.45
CA THR A 151 6.52 0.49 11.52
C THR A 151 7.30 1.67 10.96
N GLU A 152 7.56 2.66 11.82
CA GLU A 152 8.45 3.80 11.56
C GLU A 152 9.94 3.48 11.69
N ASN A 153 10.30 2.23 11.98
CA ASN A 153 11.66 1.78 12.15
C ASN A 153 12.14 0.97 10.95
N LYS A 154 13.44 0.97 10.70
CA LYS A 154 14.02 -0.04 9.83
C LYS A 154 13.91 -1.42 10.46
N ILE A 155 13.54 -2.40 9.67
CA ILE A 155 13.50 -3.80 10.10
C ILE A 155 14.33 -4.67 9.17
N ASN A 156 14.98 -5.68 9.77
CA ASN A 156 15.63 -6.76 9.05
C ASN A 156 14.70 -7.99 9.10
N TYR A 157 14.42 -8.55 7.94
CA TYR A 157 13.57 -9.70 7.79
C TYR A 157 14.32 -10.85 7.12
N ARG A 158 14.07 -12.08 7.58
CA ARG A 158 14.63 -13.31 7.00
C ARG A 158 13.51 -14.23 6.59
N PHE A 159 13.61 -14.82 5.42
CA PHE A 159 12.65 -15.84 4.99
C PHE A 159 12.70 -17.12 5.84
N SER A 160 13.84 -17.40 6.46
CA SER A 160 13.95 -18.50 7.43
C SER A 160 13.01 -18.35 8.64
N ASP A 161 12.59 -17.12 8.95
CA ASP A 161 11.61 -16.82 10.00
C ASP A 161 10.18 -17.21 9.60
N LEU A 162 9.97 -17.49 8.33
CA LEU A 162 8.77 -18.15 7.81
C LEU A 162 9.02 -19.66 7.81
N VAL A 163 8.04 -20.45 8.21
CA VAL A 163 8.05 -21.94 8.22
C VAL A 163 8.31 -22.59 6.84
N LEU A 164 8.81 -21.82 5.87
CA LEU A 164 9.13 -22.22 4.49
C LEU A 164 10.50 -22.93 4.33
N THR A 165 11.12 -23.36 5.42
CA THR A 165 12.48 -23.92 5.48
C THR A 165 12.75 -25.13 4.56
N LYS A 166 11.73 -25.71 3.95
CA LYS A 166 11.90 -26.84 3.00
C LYS A 166 12.12 -26.44 1.54
N LEU A 167 11.93 -25.17 1.18
CA LEU A 167 11.96 -24.71 -0.22
C LEU A 167 13.10 -23.72 -0.51
N ILE A 168 13.85 -23.27 0.49
CA ILE A 168 14.80 -22.16 0.31
C ILE A 168 16.18 -22.64 0.70
N SER A 169 17.09 -22.77 -0.29
CA SER A 169 18.52 -22.86 -0.02
C SER A 169 19.03 -21.52 0.53
N ASN A 170 20.04 -21.56 1.39
CA ASN A 170 20.54 -20.40 2.15
C ASN A 170 21.06 -19.22 1.27
N ASP A 171 21.20 -19.38 -0.03
CA ASP A 171 21.77 -18.40 -0.96
C ASP A 171 20.82 -17.93 -2.07
N LEU A 172 19.51 -18.11 -1.86
CA LEU A 172 18.53 -17.66 -2.85
C LEU A 172 18.44 -16.14 -2.92
N ASN A 173 18.68 -15.62 -4.12
CA ASN A 173 18.42 -14.22 -4.44
C ASN A 173 17.00 -14.06 -4.97
N MET A 174 16.37 -12.97 -4.56
CA MET A 174 15.04 -12.57 -4.99
C MET A 174 15.09 -11.19 -5.62
N GLN A 175 14.18 -10.91 -6.52
CA GLN A 175 14.04 -9.58 -7.13
C GLN A 175 12.73 -8.93 -6.69
N ASP A 176 12.82 -7.66 -6.34
CA ASP A 176 11.64 -6.81 -6.13
C ASP A 176 11.09 -6.36 -7.48
N TYR A 177 9.88 -6.77 -7.80
CA TYR A 177 9.22 -6.44 -9.06
C TYR A 177 8.86 -4.94 -9.17
N LEU A 178 8.74 -4.22 -8.04
CA LEU A 178 8.43 -2.79 -8.07
C LEU A 178 9.63 -1.93 -8.45
N THR A 179 10.85 -2.35 -8.06
CA THR A 179 12.07 -1.54 -8.18
C THR A 179 13.20 -2.23 -8.95
N SER A 180 13.06 -3.52 -9.27
CA SER A 180 14.10 -4.39 -9.83
C SER A 180 15.31 -4.60 -8.91
N LYS A 181 15.27 -4.14 -7.66
CA LYS A 181 16.33 -4.36 -6.68
C LYS A 181 16.42 -5.85 -6.30
N LYS A 182 17.64 -6.36 -6.19
CA LYS A 182 17.90 -7.73 -5.73
C LYS A 182 18.07 -7.76 -4.21
N TYR A 183 17.55 -8.82 -3.60
CA TYR A 183 17.63 -9.07 -2.16
C TYR A 183 18.12 -10.49 -1.90
N ASN A 184 18.96 -10.64 -0.89
CA ASN A 184 19.26 -11.95 -0.33
C ASN A 184 18.15 -12.33 0.64
N CYS A 185 17.58 -13.55 0.51
CA CYS A 185 16.46 -14.01 1.31
C CYS A 185 16.76 -14.07 2.83
N ASN A 186 18.01 -14.14 3.21
CA ASN A 186 18.44 -14.18 4.63
C ASN A 186 18.72 -12.79 5.22
N ASN A 187 18.67 -11.71 4.41
CA ASN A 187 18.93 -10.36 4.90
C ASN A 187 18.15 -9.33 4.07
N ILE A 188 16.88 -9.17 4.37
CA ILE A 188 16.01 -8.19 3.72
C ILE A 188 15.86 -6.99 4.64
N GLU A 189 16.59 -5.92 4.36
CA GLU A 189 16.40 -4.65 5.04
C GLU A 189 15.24 -3.87 4.41
N LEU A 190 14.30 -3.45 5.25
CA LEU A 190 13.15 -2.62 4.88
C LEU A 190 13.22 -1.29 5.60
N ASN A 191 13.12 -0.20 4.86
CA ASN A 191 12.96 1.13 5.44
C ASN A 191 11.59 1.28 6.13
N PRO A 192 11.39 2.34 6.93
CA PRO A 192 10.09 2.65 7.51
C PRO A 192 8.96 2.64 6.45
N PHE A 193 7.88 1.93 6.75
CA PHE A 193 6.69 1.79 5.90
C PHE A 193 6.95 1.31 4.46
N GLN A 194 8.12 0.74 4.20
CA GLN A 194 8.47 0.22 2.87
C GLN A 194 7.68 -1.04 2.54
N VAL A 195 7.29 -1.13 1.27
CA VAL A 195 6.70 -2.33 0.66
C VAL A 195 7.59 -2.81 -0.47
N ILE A 196 7.79 -4.12 -0.55
CA ILE A 196 8.49 -4.80 -1.66
C ILE A 196 7.68 -6.01 -2.13
N TRP A 197 7.78 -6.32 -3.41
CA TRP A 197 7.14 -7.49 -4.04
C TRP A 197 8.21 -8.42 -4.59
N LEU A 198 8.57 -9.44 -3.84
CA LEU A 198 9.68 -10.32 -4.13
C LEU A 198 9.25 -11.59 -4.89
N GLY A 199 9.94 -11.89 -5.96
CA GLY A 199 9.92 -13.20 -6.61
C GLY A 199 11.32 -13.81 -6.65
N PHE A 200 11.38 -15.15 -6.74
CA PHE A 200 12.64 -15.84 -6.91
C PHE A 200 13.24 -15.53 -8.28
N LEU A 201 14.55 -15.31 -8.31
CA LEU A 201 15.30 -15.34 -9.57
C LEU A 201 15.43 -16.82 -9.95
N ILE A 202 14.65 -17.24 -10.93
CA ILE A 202 14.79 -18.57 -11.54
C ILE A 202 15.81 -18.38 -12.65
N ASP A 203 16.97 -19.01 -12.54
CA ASP A 203 17.89 -19.14 -13.67
C ASP A 203 17.18 -20.00 -14.72
N ASP A 204 17.00 -19.44 -15.92
CA ASP A 204 16.42 -20.13 -17.08
C ASP A 204 17.29 -21.28 -17.56
#